data_7d2bb3d5d42fbe1530f1d386bcc03a21
#
_entry.id   7d2bb3d5d42fbe1530f1d386bcc03a21
#
_cell.length_a   1.000
_cell.length_b   1.000
_cell.length_c   1.000
_cell.angle_alpha   90.00
_cell.angle_beta   90.00
_cell.angle_gamma   90.00
#
_symmetry.space_group_name_H-M   'P 1'
#
loop_
_entity.id
_entity.type
_entity.pdbx_description
1 polymer ?
#
loop_
_entity_poly.entity_id
_entity_poly.type
_entity_poly.pdbx_seq_one_letter_code
_entity_poly.pdbx_strand_id
1 'polypeptide(L)' 'MDINIFQLPHEWTDKEIEHLFDTNWNITLEQLSLLTNRTIEDLKKLLIPD' A
#
# COMPACT_ATOMS: atom_id res chain seq x y z
N MET A 1 -9.10 9.42 22.49
CA MET A 1 -9.04 9.35 22.05
C MET A 1 -8.65 9.44 20.98
N ASP A 2 -8.45 9.21 20.34
CA ASP A 2 -7.85 9.35 19.49
C ASP A 2 -8.40 9.00 18.29
N ILE A 3 -9.49 9.39 18.07
CA ILE A 3 -10.18 9.29 16.91
C ILE A 3 -9.51 9.89 15.76
N ASN A 4 -8.75 10.90 16.01
CA ASN A 4 -8.06 11.58 14.96
C ASN A 4 -7.15 10.68 14.18
N ILE A 5 -6.70 9.63 14.76
CA ILE A 5 -5.81 8.71 14.10
C ILE A 5 -6.44 8.14 12.87
N PHE A 6 -7.73 7.92 12.89
CA PHE A 6 -8.39 7.36 11.74
C PHE A 6 -8.66 8.35 10.67
N GLN A 7 -8.61 9.62 11.03
CA GLN A 7 -8.92 10.63 10.07
C GLN A 7 -7.72 11.17 9.40
N LEU A 8 -6.54 10.95 9.98
CA LEU A 8 -5.32 11.44 9.38
C LEU A 8 -4.91 10.56 8.22
N PRO A 9 -4.47 11.16 7.14
CA PRO A 9 -3.99 10.37 6.03
C PRO A 9 -2.76 9.60 6.44
N HIS A 10 -2.72 8.38 6.07
CA HIS A 10 -1.58 7.54 6.38
C HIS A 10 -0.69 7.46 5.16
N GLU A 11 0.58 7.84 5.32
CA GLU A 11 1.51 7.76 4.24
C GLU A 11 2.19 6.41 4.29
N TRP A 12 1.89 5.59 3.33
CA TRP A 12 2.45 4.26 3.28
C TRP A 12 3.89 4.32 2.81
N THR A 13 4.78 3.72 3.57
CA THR A 13 6.17 3.61 3.14
C THR A 13 6.30 2.40 2.25
N ASP A 14 7.42 2.35 1.53
CA ASP A 14 7.68 1.23 0.64
C ASP A 14 7.68 -0.08 1.41
N LYS A 15 8.26 -0.08 2.59
CA LYS A 15 8.33 -1.29 3.39
C LYS A 15 6.95 -1.75 3.85
N GLU A 16 6.11 -0.81 4.20
CA GLU A 16 4.77 -1.15 4.62
C GLU A 16 3.99 -1.78 3.47
N ILE A 17 4.14 -1.22 2.29
CA ILE A 17 3.45 -1.75 1.14
C ILE A 17 3.96 -3.15 0.80
N GLU A 18 5.26 -3.33 0.86
CA GLU A 18 5.85 -4.64 0.60
C GLU A 18 5.33 -5.66 1.60
N HIS A 19 5.28 -5.27 2.86
CA HIS A 19 4.80 -6.17 3.90
C HIS A 19 3.34 -6.53 3.69
N LEU A 20 2.55 -5.54 3.35
CA LEU A 20 1.13 -5.77 3.11
C LEU A 20 0.93 -6.72 1.95
N PHE A 21 1.67 -6.52 0.88
CA PHE A 21 1.56 -7.36 -0.30
C PHE A 21 2.02 -8.79 0.01
N ASP A 22 3.06 -8.90 0.81
CA ASP A 22 3.64 -10.19 1.13
C ASP A 22 2.72 -10.99 2.05
N THR A 23 2.06 -10.33 2.98
CA THR A 23 1.20 -11.02 3.93
C THR A 23 -0.20 -11.25 3.38
N ASN A 24 -0.61 -10.46 2.39
CA ASN A 24 -1.92 -10.61 1.79
C ASN A 24 -1.76 -10.97 0.33
N TRP A 25 -1.33 -12.18 0.09
CA TRP A 25 -1.01 -12.59 -1.26
C TRP A 25 -2.23 -12.60 -2.21
N ASN A 26 -3.42 -12.50 -1.66
CA ASN A 26 -4.62 -12.39 -2.48
C ASN A 26 -4.93 -10.97 -2.92
N ILE A 27 -4.21 -10.00 -2.38
CA ILE A 27 -4.49 -8.61 -2.71
C ILE A 27 -3.96 -8.31 -4.11
N THR A 28 -4.71 -7.51 -4.85
CA THR A 28 -4.31 -7.17 -6.20
C THR A 28 -3.63 -5.81 -6.20
N LEU A 29 -2.91 -5.51 -7.28
CA LEU A 29 -2.29 -4.20 -7.41
C LEU A 29 -3.33 -3.10 -7.45
N GLU A 30 -4.48 -3.38 -8.01
CA GLU A 30 -5.54 -2.40 -8.03
C GLU A 30 -6.00 -2.08 -6.63
N GLN A 31 -6.14 -3.10 -5.79
CA GLN A 31 -6.54 -2.87 -4.41
C GLN A 31 -5.48 -2.09 -3.66
N LEU A 32 -4.23 -2.43 -3.88
CA LEU A 32 -3.14 -1.69 -3.27
C LEU A 32 -3.12 -0.25 -3.73
N SER A 33 -3.38 -0.03 -4.99
CA SER A 33 -3.41 1.32 -5.53
C SER A 33 -4.46 2.16 -4.83
N LEU A 34 -5.63 1.60 -4.63
CA LEU A 34 -6.70 2.31 -3.95
C LEU A 34 -6.37 2.53 -2.49
N LEU A 35 -5.78 1.55 -1.86
CA LEU A 35 -5.49 1.62 -0.45
C LEU A 35 -4.34 2.58 -0.15
N THR A 36 -3.30 2.54 -0.95
CA THR A 36 -2.10 3.32 -0.69
C THR A 36 -2.05 4.63 -1.45
N ASN A 37 -3.01 4.83 -2.34
CA ASN A 37 -3.06 6.02 -3.17
C ASN A 37 -1.83 6.14 -4.06
N ARG A 38 -1.30 5.01 -4.48
CA ARG A 38 -0.17 4.98 -5.39
C ARG A 38 -0.63 4.40 -6.71
N THR A 39 0.10 4.75 -7.78
CA THR A 39 -0.28 4.23 -9.08
C THR A 39 0.14 2.78 -9.19
N ILE A 40 -0.52 2.07 -10.09
CA ILE A 40 -0.18 0.68 -10.32
C ILE A 40 1.24 0.55 -10.84
N GLU A 41 1.67 1.50 -11.64
CA GLU A 41 3.03 1.48 -12.16
C GLU A 41 4.05 1.61 -11.04
N ASP A 42 3.77 2.48 -10.08
CA ASP A 42 4.67 2.63 -8.94
C ASP A 42 4.73 1.33 -8.14
N LEU A 43 3.60 0.71 -7.95
CA LEU A 43 3.55 -0.53 -7.20
C LEU A 43 4.28 -1.64 -7.92
N LYS A 44 4.18 -1.67 -9.23
CA LYS A 44 4.91 -2.67 -10.00
C LYS A 44 6.40 -2.50 -9.84
N LYS A 45 6.86 -1.27 -9.88
CA LYS A 45 8.28 -1.03 -9.73
C LYS A 45 8.76 -1.42 -8.35
N LEU A 46 7.91 -1.23 -7.36
CA LEU A 46 8.27 -1.53 -5.99
C LEU A 46 8.21 -3.02 -5.70
N LEU A 47 7.14 -3.66 -6.14
CA LEU A 47 6.86 -5.03 -5.74
C LEU A 47 7.35 -6.07 -6.72
N ILE A 48 7.53 -5.68 -7.96
CA ILE A 48 7.97 -6.59 -9.00
C ILE A 48 9.16 -5.99 -9.72
N PRO A 49 10.32 -6.02 -9.08
CA PRO A 49 11.50 -5.42 -9.67
C PRO A 49 11.97 -6.31 -10.81
N ASP A 50 12.43 -5.65 -11.82
CA ASP A 50 12.85 -6.40 -12.95
C ASP A 50 14.27 -6.78 -12.88
#